data_379a71a6873a9bf818ffc1689c2c30fb
#
_entry.id   379a71a6873a9bf818ffc1689c2c30fb
#
_cell.length_a   1.000
_cell.length_b   1.000
_cell.length_c   1.000
_cell.angle_alpha   90.00
_cell.angle_beta   90.00
_cell.angle_gamma   90.00
#
_symmetry.space_group_name_H-M   'P 1'
#
loop_
_entity.id
_entity.type
_entity.pdbx_description
1 polymer ?
#
loop_
_entity_poly.entity_id
_entity_poly.type
_entity_poly.pdbx_seq_one_letter_code
_entity_poly.pdbx_strand_id
1 'polypeptide(L)'
;MEDLANQGHEFPKLLLDWRALSKLKTTYTDTLPTYLNDSTKRIHSSFAMATTSTGRLASSDPNLQNIPIRSEDGRMIRKAFIPNDGNVLISSDYSQIELRLIAHIANEENLIKAFHEKIDIHAATASEVFNVNINEMTPEIRRNAKAINFGIIYGISAFGL
;
A
#
# COMPACT_ATOMS: atom_id res chain seq x y z
N MET A 1 -18.29 -11.64 -8.31
CA MET A 1 -18.46 -10.48 -9.21
C MET A 1 -17.20 -10.25 -10.05
N GLU A 2 -16.03 -10.22 -9.43
CA GLU A 2 -14.74 -10.11 -10.15
C GLU A 2 -14.55 -11.26 -11.13
N ASP A 3 -14.85 -12.50 -10.73
CA ASP A 3 -14.75 -13.66 -11.62
C ASP A 3 -15.66 -13.55 -12.86
N LEU A 4 -16.88 -13.06 -12.68
CA LEU A 4 -17.80 -12.83 -13.80
C LEU A 4 -17.34 -11.70 -14.72
N ALA A 5 -16.76 -10.63 -14.15
CA ALA A 5 -16.18 -9.56 -14.95
C ALA A 5 -14.96 -10.05 -15.75
N ASN A 6 -14.12 -10.91 -15.17
CA ASN A 6 -12.97 -11.53 -15.83
C ASN A 6 -13.39 -12.52 -16.92
N GLN A 7 -14.57 -13.14 -16.80
CA GLN A 7 -15.18 -13.99 -17.83
C GLN A 7 -15.82 -13.18 -18.98
N GLY A 8 -15.76 -11.84 -18.91
CA GLY A 8 -16.24 -10.97 -19.99
C GLY A 8 -17.70 -10.51 -19.85
N HIS A 9 -18.35 -10.75 -18.71
CA HIS A 9 -19.69 -10.24 -18.47
C HIS A 9 -19.68 -8.73 -18.26
N GLU A 10 -20.40 -7.98 -19.07
CA GLU A 10 -20.40 -6.52 -19.09
C GLU A 10 -20.98 -5.90 -17.81
N PHE A 11 -22.14 -6.39 -17.35
CA PHE A 11 -22.79 -5.84 -16.14
C PHE A 11 -21.95 -5.93 -14.88
N PRO A 12 -21.32 -7.07 -14.53
CA PRO A 12 -20.38 -7.14 -13.40
C PRO A 12 -19.22 -6.15 -13.51
N LYS A 13 -18.68 -5.95 -14.71
CA LYS A 13 -17.60 -4.98 -14.96
C LYS A 13 -18.07 -3.56 -14.67
N LEU A 14 -19.18 -3.13 -15.26
CA LEU A 14 -19.76 -1.80 -15.03
C LEU A 14 -20.10 -1.56 -13.55
N LEU A 15 -20.58 -2.59 -12.85
CA LEU A 15 -20.88 -2.49 -11.43
C LEU A 15 -19.62 -2.32 -10.57
N LEU A 16 -18.53 -3.00 -10.91
CA LEU A 16 -17.24 -2.84 -10.22
C LEU A 16 -16.67 -1.44 -10.47
N ASP A 17 -16.70 -0.96 -11.69
CA ASP A 17 -16.25 0.39 -12.05
C ASP A 17 -17.08 1.46 -11.33
N TRP A 18 -18.41 1.31 -11.32
CA TRP A 18 -19.29 2.21 -10.57
C TRP A 18 -18.98 2.20 -9.07
N ARG A 19 -18.75 1.02 -8.46
CA ARG A 19 -18.40 0.92 -7.04
C ARG A 19 -17.08 1.60 -6.73
N ALA A 20 -16.08 1.44 -7.59
CA ALA A 20 -14.79 2.08 -7.43
C ALA A 20 -14.91 3.61 -7.45
N LEU A 21 -15.57 4.17 -8.46
CA LEU A 21 -15.81 5.60 -8.59
C LEU A 21 -16.70 6.15 -7.45
N SER A 22 -17.77 5.44 -7.10
CA SER A 22 -18.66 5.82 -6.01
C SER A 22 -17.91 5.89 -4.67
N LYS A 23 -17.01 4.92 -4.40
CA LYS A 23 -16.16 4.95 -3.22
C LYS A 23 -15.22 6.15 -3.21
N LEU A 24 -14.58 6.45 -4.33
CA LEU A 24 -13.71 7.63 -4.44
C LEU A 24 -14.50 8.93 -4.20
N LYS A 25 -15.67 9.02 -4.82
CA LYS A 25 -16.56 10.18 -4.67
C LYS A 25 -16.97 10.36 -3.20
N THR A 26 -17.59 9.37 -2.61
CA THR A 26 -18.17 9.49 -1.25
C THR A 26 -17.10 9.62 -0.17
N THR A 27 -15.97 8.93 -0.30
CA THR A 27 -14.93 8.92 0.75
C THR A 27 -14.01 10.14 0.67
N TYR A 28 -13.72 10.63 -0.54
CA TYR A 28 -12.71 11.68 -0.71
C TYR A 28 -13.29 12.97 -1.26
N THR A 29 -13.87 12.99 -2.47
CA THR A 29 -14.25 14.26 -3.10
C THR A 29 -15.43 14.95 -2.41
N ASP A 30 -16.37 14.21 -1.86
CA ASP A 30 -17.51 14.79 -1.13
C ASP A 30 -17.14 15.04 0.34
N THR A 31 -16.38 14.13 0.95
CA THR A 31 -16.14 14.15 2.41
C THR A 31 -14.95 15.01 2.81
N LEU A 32 -13.81 14.97 2.10
CA LEU A 32 -12.64 15.75 2.50
C LEU A 32 -12.91 17.26 2.60
N PRO A 33 -13.65 17.90 1.67
CA PRO A 33 -13.96 19.33 1.81
C PRO A 33 -14.74 19.68 3.06
N THR A 34 -15.51 18.75 3.63
CA THR A 34 -16.30 19.02 4.86
C THR A 34 -15.43 19.17 6.11
N TYR A 35 -14.18 18.68 6.05
CA TYR A 35 -13.20 18.83 7.12
C TYR A 35 -12.34 20.10 7.00
N LEU A 36 -12.63 20.95 6.02
CA LEU A 36 -11.88 22.19 5.85
C LEU A 36 -12.11 23.12 7.05
N ASN A 37 -11.04 23.48 7.72
CA ASN A 37 -11.09 24.46 8.80
C ASN A 37 -11.19 25.88 8.22
N ASP A 38 -12.21 26.61 8.66
CA ASP A 38 -12.50 27.96 8.12
C ASP A 38 -11.41 29.00 8.36
N SER A 39 -10.67 28.87 9.47
CA SER A 39 -9.60 29.79 9.84
C SER A 39 -8.31 29.54 9.09
N THR A 40 -7.90 28.24 9.00
CA THR A 40 -6.62 27.85 8.41
C THR A 40 -6.72 27.54 6.94
N LYS A 41 -7.95 27.32 6.42
CA LYS A 41 -8.24 26.83 5.06
C LYS A 41 -7.52 25.50 4.76
N ARG A 42 -7.35 24.67 5.80
CA ARG A 42 -6.69 23.37 5.73
C ARG A 42 -7.48 22.29 6.45
N ILE A 43 -7.18 21.05 6.10
CA ILE A 43 -7.69 19.86 6.78
C ILE A 43 -6.69 19.46 7.87
N HIS A 44 -7.18 19.29 9.08
CA HIS A 44 -6.39 18.88 10.25
C HIS A 44 -6.86 17.51 10.72
N SER A 45 -6.13 16.48 10.33
CA SER A 45 -6.42 15.11 10.75
C SER A 45 -5.94 14.87 12.18
N SER A 46 -6.65 14.02 12.90
CA SER A 46 -6.25 13.52 14.21
C SER A 46 -5.37 12.28 14.06
N PHE A 47 -4.23 12.24 14.77
CA PHE A 47 -3.32 11.10 14.77
C PHE A 47 -3.21 10.52 16.18
N ALA A 48 -3.57 9.24 16.32
CA ALA A 48 -3.49 8.51 17.57
C ALA A 48 -2.32 7.52 17.55
N MET A 49 -1.44 7.62 18.54
CA MET A 49 -0.21 6.80 18.61
C MET A 49 -0.39 5.49 19.38
N ALA A 50 -1.46 5.31 20.12
CA ALA A 50 -1.65 4.16 21.02
C ALA A 50 -3.00 3.44 20.83
N THR A 51 -3.61 3.57 19.66
CA THR A 51 -4.95 2.99 19.40
C THR A 51 -4.87 1.60 18.77
N THR A 52 -3.79 1.30 18.05
CA THR A 52 -3.62 0.02 17.37
C THR A 52 -2.86 -0.98 18.24
N SER A 53 -3.25 -2.25 18.20
CA SER A 53 -2.53 -3.33 18.90
C SER A 53 -1.13 -3.59 18.33
N THR A 54 -0.87 -3.13 17.11
CA THR A 54 0.42 -3.32 16.41
C THR A 54 1.42 -2.19 16.65
N GLY A 55 1.05 -1.13 17.39
CA GLY A 55 1.89 0.07 17.57
C GLY A 55 1.95 0.99 16.35
N ARG A 56 1.16 0.73 15.31
CA ARG A 56 1.05 1.63 14.15
C ARG A 56 0.25 2.87 14.50
N LEU A 57 0.57 3.98 13.87
CA LEU A 57 -0.20 5.22 13.95
C LEU A 57 -1.59 5.01 13.30
N ALA A 58 -2.62 5.55 13.91
CA ALA A 58 -3.96 5.63 13.33
C ALA A 58 -4.32 7.08 13.00
N SER A 59 -5.00 7.29 11.89
CA SER A 59 -5.49 8.60 11.45
C SER A 59 -7.01 8.60 11.38
N SER A 60 -7.63 9.65 11.92
CA SER A 60 -9.09 9.86 11.88
C SER A 60 -9.42 11.34 11.66
N ASP A 61 -10.63 11.61 11.26
CA ASP A 61 -11.27 12.92 11.16
C ASP A 61 -10.51 13.96 10.30
N PRO A 62 -10.18 13.65 9.05
CA PRO A 62 -10.41 12.44 8.27
C PRO A 62 -9.26 11.42 8.34
N ASN A 63 -9.51 10.15 7.96
CA ASN A 63 -8.44 9.19 7.79
C ASN A 63 -7.64 9.48 6.51
N LEU A 64 -6.40 9.95 6.65
CA LEU A 64 -5.49 10.26 5.54
C LEU A 64 -4.57 9.09 5.15
N GLN A 65 -4.55 8.00 5.92
CA GLN A 65 -3.70 6.84 5.64
C GLN A 65 -4.22 5.97 4.49
N ASN A 66 -5.50 6.12 4.13
CA ASN A 66 -6.17 5.29 3.11
C ASN A 66 -6.32 5.99 1.75
N ILE A 67 -5.61 7.10 1.52
CA ILE A 67 -5.68 7.82 0.25
C ILE A 67 -5.16 6.92 -0.87
N PRO A 68 -5.96 6.64 -1.91
CA PRO A 68 -5.63 5.67 -2.93
C PRO A 68 -4.43 6.13 -3.78
N ILE A 69 -3.62 5.16 -4.24
CA ILE A 69 -2.45 5.42 -5.09
C ILE A 69 -2.39 4.49 -6.32
N ARG A 70 -3.14 3.37 -6.29
CA ARG A 70 -3.02 2.34 -7.33
C ARG A 70 -3.70 2.74 -8.64
N SER A 71 -4.91 3.32 -8.56
CA SER A 71 -5.67 3.78 -9.72
C SER A 71 -5.24 5.19 -10.15
N GLU A 72 -5.50 5.53 -11.39
CA GLU A 72 -5.24 6.87 -11.93
C GLU A 72 -6.08 7.93 -11.21
N ASP A 73 -7.38 7.68 -11.06
CA ASP A 73 -8.29 8.56 -10.33
C ASP A 73 -7.85 8.77 -8.87
N GLY A 74 -7.39 7.68 -8.21
CA GLY A 74 -6.83 7.77 -6.86
C GLY A 74 -5.59 8.67 -6.79
N ARG A 75 -4.71 8.59 -7.80
CA ARG A 75 -3.55 9.49 -7.90
C ARG A 75 -3.95 10.95 -8.14
N MET A 76 -5.08 11.20 -8.83
CA MET A 76 -5.60 12.56 -9.01
C MET A 76 -6.03 13.18 -7.67
N ILE A 77 -6.64 12.40 -6.77
CA ILE A 77 -6.98 12.86 -5.42
C ILE A 77 -5.74 13.32 -4.66
N ARG A 78 -4.61 12.62 -4.80
CA ARG A 78 -3.35 13.01 -4.14
C ARG A 78 -2.82 14.37 -4.59
N LYS A 79 -3.12 14.82 -5.81
CA LYS A 79 -2.71 16.14 -6.30
C LYS A 79 -3.41 17.30 -5.58
N ALA A 80 -4.51 17.04 -4.87
CA ALA A 80 -5.17 18.04 -4.04
C ALA A 80 -4.41 18.36 -2.74
N PHE A 81 -3.46 17.49 -2.35
CA PHE A 81 -2.62 17.71 -1.17
C PHE A 81 -1.40 18.53 -1.57
N ILE A 82 -1.44 19.80 -1.23
CA ILE A 82 -0.43 20.79 -1.59
C ILE A 82 0.25 21.38 -0.35
N PRO A 83 1.53 21.75 -0.42
CA PRO A 83 2.19 22.50 0.65
C PRO A 83 1.68 23.94 0.73
N ASN A 84 2.06 24.67 1.78
CA ASN A 84 1.94 26.11 1.79
C ASN A 84 2.88 26.76 0.76
N ASP A 85 2.57 27.99 0.37
CA ASP A 85 3.44 28.76 -0.52
C ASP A 85 4.86 28.85 0.03
N GLY A 86 5.83 28.63 -0.82
CA GLY A 86 7.26 28.61 -0.45
C GLY A 86 7.74 27.33 0.25
N ASN A 87 6.85 26.34 0.48
CA ASN A 87 7.20 25.05 1.07
C ASN A 87 7.10 23.92 0.04
N VAL A 88 7.65 22.75 0.39
CA VAL A 88 7.59 21.53 -0.39
C VAL A 88 7.07 20.37 0.46
N LEU A 89 6.43 19.39 -0.18
CA LEU A 89 6.11 18.10 0.45
C LEU A 89 7.33 17.19 0.32
N ILE A 90 7.79 16.66 1.44
CA ILE A 90 8.84 15.64 1.49
C ILE A 90 8.18 14.33 1.88
N SER A 91 8.38 13.29 1.08
CA SER A 91 7.96 11.91 1.39
C SER A 91 9.21 11.05 1.57
N SER A 92 9.31 10.41 2.74
CA SER A 92 10.39 9.47 3.04
C SER A 92 9.79 8.23 3.70
N ASP A 93 10.22 7.06 3.25
CA ASP A 93 9.76 5.78 3.75
C ASP A 93 10.94 4.86 4.04
N TYR A 94 10.83 4.09 5.12
CA TYR A 94 11.83 3.07 5.45
C TYR A 94 11.77 1.91 4.46
N SER A 95 12.88 1.63 3.79
CA SER A 95 12.95 0.50 2.87
C SER A 95 12.87 -0.83 3.64
N GLN A 96 11.76 -1.54 3.43
CA GLN A 96 11.55 -2.91 3.92
C GLN A 96 11.76 -3.07 5.44
N ILE A 97 11.35 -2.08 6.24
CA ILE A 97 11.66 -2.06 7.68
C ILE A 97 11.12 -3.29 8.42
N GLU A 98 9.94 -3.77 8.06
CA GLU A 98 9.33 -4.95 8.71
C GLU A 98 10.17 -6.21 8.45
N LEU A 99 10.64 -6.43 7.22
CA LEU A 99 11.53 -7.54 6.87
C LEU A 99 12.88 -7.45 7.61
N ARG A 100 13.42 -6.24 7.76
CA ARG A 100 14.67 -6.01 8.50
C ARG A 100 14.51 -6.34 9.98
N LEU A 101 13.39 -5.93 10.57
CA LEU A 101 13.07 -6.24 11.96
C LEU A 101 12.90 -7.76 12.17
N ILE A 102 12.21 -8.42 11.25
CA ILE A 102 12.03 -9.88 11.32
C ILE A 102 13.36 -10.61 11.17
N ALA A 103 14.18 -10.23 10.19
CA ALA A 103 15.50 -10.79 10.00
C ALA A 103 16.34 -10.70 11.29
N HIS A 104 16.29 -9.56 11.98
CA HIS A 104 17.00 -9.33 13.22
C HIS A 104 16.41 -10.13 14.40
N ILE A 105 15.09 -10.07 14.60
CA ILE A 105 14.42 -10.74 15.74
C ILE A 105 14.48 -12.27 15.61
N ALA A 106 14.26 -12.80 14.40
CA ALA A 106 14.35 -14.24 14.14
C ALA A 106 15.78 -14.74 13.97
N ASN A 107 16.76 -13.85 13.93
CA ASN A 107 18.16 -14.15 13.62
C ASN A 107 18.32 -14.96 12.33
N GLU A 108 17.56 -14.60 11.29
CA GLU A 108 17.55 -15.29 10.00
C GLU A 108 18.77 -14.88 9.17
N GLU A 109 19.79 -15.73 9.16
CA GLU A 109 21.09 -15.42 8.56
C GLU A 109 21.00 -15.08 7.08
N ASN A 110 20.17 -15.77 6.31
CA ASN A 110 20.01 -15.52 4.87
C ASN A 110 19.40 -14.14 4.59
N LEU A 111 18.39 -13.74 5.35
CA LEU A 111 17.81 -12.41 5.25
C LEU A 111 18.79 -11.33 5.69
N ILE A 112 19.49 -11.54 6.79
CA ILE A 112 20.52 -10.61 7.29
C ILE A 112 21.60 -10.42 6.23
N LYS A 113 22.12 -11.51 5.67
CA LYS A 113 23.12 -11.47 4.60
C LYS A 113 22.61 -10.73 3.36
N ALA A 114 21.38 -11.03 2.91
CA ALA A 114 20.77 -10.38 1.77
C ALA A 114 20.67 -8.86 1.97
N PHE A 115 20.32 -8.39 3.19
CA PHE A 115 20.29 -6.96 3.51
C PHE A 115 21.68 -6.32 3.50
N HIS A 116 22.70 -7.01 4.01
CA HIS A 116 24.09 -6.52 3.99
C HIS A 116 24.63 -6.40 2.56
N GLU A 117 24.33 -7.38 1.73
CA GLU A 117 24.74 -7.43 0.31
C GLU A 117 23.86 -6.58 -0.61
N LYS A 118 22.83 -5.89 -0.05
CA LYS A 118 21.86 -5.07 -0.79
C LYS A 118 21.11 -5.83 -1.89
N ILE A 119 20.88 -7.12 -1.67
CA ILE A 119 20.09 -7.97 -2.57
C ILE A 119 18.61 -7.57 -2.43
N ASP A 120 17.90 -7.53 -3.54
CA ASP A 120 16.44 -7.39 -3.53
C ASP A 120 15.80 -8.70 -3.05
N ILE A 121 15.34 -8.71 -1.79
CA ILE A 121 14.77 -9.89 -1.16
C ILE A 121 13.56 -10.42 -1.91
N HIS A 122 12.71 -9.52 -2.47
CA HIS A 122 11.56 -9.96 -3.27
C HIS A 122 12.00 -10.61 -4.57
N ALA A 123 13.10 -10.13 -5.16
CA ALA A 123 13.70 -10.76 -6.33
C ALA A 123 14.33 -12.11 -5.99
N ALA A 124 15.03 -12.22 -4.87
CA ALA A 124 15.60 -13.49 -4.39
C ALA A 124 14.49 -14.52 -4.14
N THR A 125 13.45 -14.17 -3.39
CA THR A 125 12.30 -15.04 -3.16
C THR A 125 11.60 -15.44 -4.47
N ALA A 126 11.45 -14.50 -5.40
CA ALA A 126 10.85 -14.80 -6.70
C ALA A 126 11.68 -15.81 -7.49
N SER A 127 13.00 -15.66 -7.47
CA SER A 127 13.92 -16.58 -8.13
C SER A 127 13.80 -18.01 -7.55
N GLU A 128 13.71 -18.12 -6.23
CA GLU A 128 13.57 -19.42 -5.54
C GLU A 128 12.18 -20.05 -5.77
N VAL A 129 11.11 -19.29 -5.57
CA VAL A 129 9.73 -19.80 -5.61
C VAL A 129 9.27 -20.09 -7.04
N PHE A 130 9.59 -19.21 -7.97
CA PHE A 130 9.14 -19.33 -9.38
C PHE A 130 10.19 -19.92 -10.31
N ASN A 131 11.38 -20.24 -9.78
CA ASN A 131 12.51 -20.78 -10.55
C ASN A 131 12.89 -19.92 -11.77
N VAL A 132 12.89 -18.60 -11.59
CA VAL A 132 13.18 -17.59 -12.63
C VAL A 132 14.50 -16.91 -12.32
N ASN A 133 15.34 -16.73 -13.36
CA ASN A 133 16.59 -16.00 -13.19
C ASN A 133 16.31 -14.52 -12.80
N ILE A 134 17.09 -13.98 -11.86
CA ILE A 134 16.95 -12.59 -11.39
C ILE A 134 16.99 -11.58 -12.54
N ASN A 135 17.80 -11.86 -13.59
CA ASN A 135 17.90 -11.00 -14.75
C ASN A 135 16.69 -11.04 -15.71
N GLU A 136 15.86 -12.06 -15.59
CA GLU A 136 14.64 -12.28 -16.41
C GLU A 136 13.37 -11.95 -15.65
N MET A 137 13.51 -11.35 -14.48
CA MET A 137 12.40 -11.09 -13.57
C MET A 137 11.48 -9.98 -14.07
N THR A 138 10.21 -10.33 -14.26
CA THR A 138 9.19 -9.33 -14.59
C THR A 138 8.69 -8.58 -13.34
N PRO A 139 8.18 -7.35 -13.49
CA PRO A 139 7.56 -6.62 -12.39
C PRO A 139 6.39 -7.37 -11.73
N GLU A 140 5.71 -8.23 -12.49
CA GLU A 140 4.60 -9.06 -12.01
C GLU A 140 5.09 -10.18 -11.08
N ILE A 141 6.09 -10.94 -11.52
CA ILE A 141 6.71 -12.01 -10.71
C ILE A 141 7.25 -11.44 -9.39
N ARG A 142 7.95 -10.30 -9.47
CA ARG A 142 8.46 -9.61 -8.28
C ARG A 142 7.34 -9.15 -7.34
N ARG A 143 6.21 -8.68 -7.88
CA ARG A 143 5.04 -8.29 -7.10
C ARG A 143 4.40 -9.48 -6.39
N ASN A 144 4.31 -10.63 -7.04
CA ASN A 144 3.80 -11.86 -6.45
C ASN A 144 4.72 -12.35 -5.32
N ALA A 145 6.03 -12.35 -5.52
CA ALA A 145 6.98 -12.67 -4.46
C ALA A 145 6.88 -11.69 -3.26
N LYS A 146 6.64 -10.41 -3.53
CA LYS A 146 6.37 -9.44 -2.47
C LYS A 146 5.11 -9.81 -1.68
N ALA A 147 4.04 -10.24 -2.35
CA ALA A 147 2.81 -10.67 -1.69
C ALA A 147 3.05 -11.94 -0.85
N ILE A 148 3.84 -12.91 -1.34
CA ILE A 148 4.23 -14.12 -0.61
C ILE A 148 5.02 -13.75 0.65
N ASN A 149 6.06 -12.93 0.53
CA ASN A 149 6.90 -12.53 1.66
C ASN A 149 6.09 -11.86 2.77
N PHE A 150 5.23 -10.91 2.42
CA PHE A 150 4.37 -10.28 3.40
C PHE A 150 3.27 -11.21 3.90
N GLY A 151 2.73 -12.05 3.03
CA GLY A 151 1.75 -13.07 3.39
C GLY A 151 2.27 -14.00 4.50
N ILE A 152 3.47 -14.54 4.33
CA ILE A 152 4.12 -15.40 5.34
C ILE A 152 4.30 -14.66 6.66
N ILE A 153 4.77 -13.43 6.62
CA ILE A 153 4.99 -12.59 7.80
C ILE A 153 3.68 -12.32 8.58
N TYR A 154 2.60 -12.09 7.86
CA TYR A 154 1.28 -11.84 8.46
C TYR A 154 0.46 -13.10 8.70
N GLY A 155 1.06 -14.29 8.55
CA GLY A 155 0.40 -15.56 8.83
C GLY A 155 -0.62 -15.99 7.80
N ILE A 156 -0.36 -15.74 6.51
CA ILE A 156 -1.21 -16.22 5.43
C ILE A 156 -1.29 -17.76 5.48
N SER A 157 -2.48 -18.29 5.30
CA SER A 157 -2.66 -19.75 5.17
C SER A 157 -2.30 -20.22 3.77
N ALA A 158 -2.08 -21.55 3.61
CA ALA A 158 -1.84 -22.16 2.30
C ALA A 158 -2.96 -21.87 1.27
N PHE A 159 -4.18 -21.56 1.73
CA PHE A 159 -5.30 -21.18 0.87
C PHE A 159 -5.18 -19.73 0.36
N GLY A 160 -4.42 -18.88 1.05
CA GLY A 160 -4.24 -17.47 0.67
C GLY A 160 -2.99 -17.21 -0.18
N LEU A 161 -2.14 -18.22 -0.39
CA LEU A 161 -1.00 -18.24 -1.30
C LEU A 161 -1.44 -18.71 -2.69
#